data_c649040c6129323b86502f9e92d95c18
#
_entry.id   c649040c6129323b86502f9e92d95c18
#
_cell.length_a   1.000
_cell.length_b   1.000
_cell.length_c   1.000
_cell.angle_alpha   90.00
_cell.angle_beta   90.00
_cell.angle_gamma   90.00
#
_symmetry.space_group_name_H-M   'P 1'
#
loop_
_entity.id
_entity.type
_entity.pdbx_description
1 polymer ?
#
loop_
_entity_poly.entity_id
_entity_poly.type
_entity_poly.pdbx_seq_one_letter_code
_entity_poly.pdbx_strand_id
1 'polypeptide(L)'
;GTYRPFEFENAQKELEGFDIDIIKAVAKAENFNIKLINTPWEGIFATLNSGDRDIIISGITITDKRKQMVDFSAPYFPAEQSIVVPKGSTIDSIAALKAHKVGVVNSSTADIVVSDVLGKNSTSIKRFDNTPLMLQELYEDGVGAAVGDVGVVKFYIKTHPEKQFNLVSDAKFERQYFGIAVAKGNDQLREKINAGLKKIVADGTYAKIYQTWFDNNVPTLPTE
;
A
#
# COMPACT_ATOMS: atom_id res chain seq x y z
N GLY A 1 -4.50 -8.00 -8.30
CA GLY A 1 -3.79 -6.75 -8.02
C GLY A 1 -4.45 -5.57 -8.69
N THR A 2 -4.76 -4.56 -7.88
CA THR A 2 -5.36 -3.29 -8.33
C THR A 2 -4.72 -2.10 -7.60
N TYR A 3 -3.47 -2.27 -7.15
CA TYR A 3 -2.76 -1.33 -6.28
C TYR A 3 -1.53 -0.72 -6.97
N ARG A 4 -1.76 -0.13 -8.16
CA ARG A 4 -0.68 0.50 -8.95
C ARG A 4 0.02 1.62 -8.15
N PRO A 5 1.35 1.75 -8.24
CA PRO A 5 2.31 0.98 -9.07
C PRO A 5 2.89 -0.27 -8.37
N PHE A 6 2.37 -0.67 -7.20
CA PHE A 6 2.92 -1.77 -6.40
C PHE A 6 2.61 -3.14 -6.99
N GLU A 7 1.33 -3.46 -7.22
CA GLU A 7 0.93 -4.68 -7.92
C GLU A 7 -0.37 -4.47 -8.72
N PHE A 8 -0.38 -4.98 -9.94
CA PHE A 8 -1.53 -4.95 -10.83
C PHE A 8 -1.42 -6.00 -11.94
N GLU A 9 -2.54 -6.30 -12.57
CA GLU A 9 -2.54 -7.11 -13.77
C GLU A 9 -2.37 -6.24 -15.01
N ASN A 10 -1.47 -6.65 -15.92
CA ASN A 10 -1.31 -6.04 -17.23
C ASN A 10 -2.40 -6.53 -18.21
N ALA A 11 -2.34 -6.08 -19.45
CA ALA A 11 -3.30 -6.45 -20.50
C ALA A 11 -3.29 -7.97 -20.80
N GLN A 12 -2.21 -8.66 -20.50
CA GLN A 12 -2.03 -10.11 -20.67
C GLN A 12 -2.44 -10.90 -19.43
N LYS A 13 -2.99 -10.22 -18.39
CA LYS A 13 -3.35 -10.78 -17.08
C LYS A 13 -2.15 -11.32 -16.29
N GLU A 14 -0.97 -10.80 -16.55
CA GLU A 14 0.23 -11.08 -15.78
C GLU A 14 0.36 -10.06 -14.64
N LEU A 15 0.83 -10.52 -13.48
CA LEU A 15 1.10 -9.64 -12.34
C LEU A 15 2.42 -8.91 -12.53
N GLU A 16 2.38 -7.60 -12.44
CA GLU A 16 3.52 -6.70 -12.50
C GLU A 16 3.41 -5.57 -11.48
N GLY A 17 4.50 -4.86 -11.24
CA GLY A 17 4.57 -3.76 -10.29
C GLY A 17 5.82 -3.81 -9.43
N PHE A 18 6.00 -2.76 -8.64
CA PHE A 18 7.15 -2.65 -7.73
C PHE A 18 7.27 -3.84 -6.78
N ASP A 19 6.17 -4.24 -6.13
CA ASP A 19 6.13 -5.36 -5.20
C ASP A 19 6.49 -6.69 -5.89
N ILE A 20 6.01 -6.85 -7.13
CA ILE A 20 6.28 -8.05 -7.92
C ILE A 20 7.76 -8.15 -8.27
N ASP A 21 8.38 -7.01 -8.65
CA ASP A 21 9.80 -6.98 -8.96
C ASP A 21 10.66 -7.19 -7.71
N ILE A 22 10.25 -6.63 -6.56
CA ILE A 22 10.93 -6.84 -5.26
C ILE A 22 10.92 -8.32 -4.89
N ILE A 23 9.76 -8.98 -4.89
CA ILE A 23 9.70 -10.39 -4.45
C ILE A 23 10.41 -11.33 -5.43
N LYS A 24 10.39 -11.04 -6.74
CA LYS A 24 11.17 -11.77 -7.74
C LYS A 24 12.67 -11.62 -7.49
N ALA A 25 13.14 -10.41 -7.19
CA ALA A 25 14.55 -10.14 -6.89
C ALA A 25 15.00 -10.83 -5.59
N VAL A 26 14.19 -10.78 -4.54
CA VAL A 26 14.44 -11.48 -3.27
C VAL A 26 14.52 -12.99 -3.49
N ALA A 27 13.56 -13.57 -4.21
CA ALA A 27 13.53 -15.00 -4.52
C ALA A 27 14.79 -15.44 -5.30
N LYS A 28 15.22 -14.64 -6.27
CA LYS A 28 16.46 -14.88 -7.03
C LYS A 28 17.70 -14.79 -6.12
N ALA A 29 17.79 -13.78 -5.26
CA ALA A 29 18.93 -13.58 -4.37
C ALA A 29 19.07 -14.69 -3.32
N GLU A 30 17.97 -15.31 -2.92
CA GLU A 30 17.90 -16.38 -1.91
C GLU A 30 17.67 -17.77 -2.52
N ASN A 31 17.68 -17.88 -3.84
CA ASN A 31 17.57 -19.13 -4.58
C ASN A 31 16.33 -19.96 -4.20
N PHE A 32 15.15 -19.35 -4.25
CA PHE A 32 13.88 -20.05 -4.13
C PHE A 32 12.90 -19.66 -5.24
N ASN A 33 11.98 -20.57 -5.54
CA ASN A 33 10.96 -20.34 -6.54
C ASN A 33 9.72 -19.72 -5.93
N ILE A 34 9.06 -18.85 -6.70
CA ILE A 34 7.78 -18.24 -6.32
C ILE A 34 6.72 -18.52 -7.37
N LYS A 35 5.47 -18.63 -6.92
CA LYS A 35 4.28 -18.61 -7.74
C LYS A 35 3.45 -17.40 -7.33
N LEU A 36 3.24 -16.48 -8.25
CA LEU A 36 2.43 -15.29 -8.01
C LEU A 36 0.94 -15.63 -8.15
N ILE A 37 0.14 -15.23 -7.17
CA ILE A 37 -1.29 -15.48 -7.14
C ILE A 37 -2.01 -14.19 -6.77
N ASN A 38 -2.85 -13.68 -7.69
CA ASN A 38 -3.71 -12.56 -7.39
C ASN A 38 -4.71 -12.95 -6.31
N THR A 39 -4.76 -12.18 -5.23
CA THR A 39 -5.61 -12.44 -4.06
C THR A 39 -6.34 -11.16 -3.67
N PRO A 40 -7.66 -11.18 -3.42
CA PRO A 40 -8.39 -10.03 -2.94
C PRO A 40 -7.83 -9.51 -1.61
N TRP A 41 -7.88 -8.20 -1.41
CA TRP A 41 -7.43 -7.57 -0.15
C TRP A 41 -8.23 -8.05 1.06
N GLU A 42 -9.55 -8.16 0.91
CA GLU A 42 -10.40 -8.68 1.96
C GLU A 42 -10.02 -10.13 2.31
N GLY A 43 -9.74 -10.37 3.58
CA GLY A 43 -9.35 -11.70 4.06
C GLY A 43 -7.92 -12.14 3.73
N ILE A 44 -7.09 -11.29 3.13
CA ILE A 44 -5.75 -11.66 2.65
C ILE A 44 -4.88 -12.27 3.77
N PHE A 45 -4.93 -11.75 4.99
CA PHE A 45 -4.15 -12.29 6.13
C PHE A 45 -4.60 -13.70 6.55
N ALA A 46 -5.86 -14.04 6.36
CA ALA A 46 -6.37 -15.38 6.66
C ALA A 46 -5.71 -16.44 5.78
N THR A 47 -5.31 -16.09 4.57
CA THR A 47 -4.64 -17.02 3.64
C THR A 47 -3.24 -17.45 4.08
N LEU A 48 -2.54 -16.64 4.89
CA LEU A 48 -1.30 -17.06 5.55
C LEU A 48 -1.55 -18.05 6.66
N ASN A 49 -2.58 -17.80 7.47
CA ASN A 49 -2.90 -18.66 8.61
C ASN A 49 -3.47 -20.02 8.18
N SER A 50 -4.18 -20.07 7.04
CA SER A 50 -4.68 -21.34 6.46
C SER A 50 -3.61 -22.12 5.69
N GLY A 51 -2.45 -21.50 5.38
CA GLY A 51 -1.42 -22.10 4.55
C GLY A 51 -1.71 -22.03 3.03
N ASP A 52 -2.76 -21.31 2.61
CA ASP A 52 -3.05 -21.11 1.18
C ASP A 52 -2.04 -20.21 0.50
N ARG A 53 -1.36 -19.38 1.28
CA ARG A 53 -0.26 -18.52 0.88
C ARG A 53 0.89 -18.65 1.87
N ASP A 54 2.12 -18.61 1.36
CA ASP A 54 3.33 -18.60 2.18
C ASP A 54 3.79 -17.17 2.46
N ILE A 55 3.60 -16.28 1.50
CA ILE A 55 4.07 -14.89 1.50
C ILE A 55 2.94 -14.00 0.99
N ILE A 56 2.78 -12.83 1.59
CA ILE A 56 1.97 -11.74 1.02
C ILE A 56 2.84 -10.50 0.88
N ILE A 57 2.86 -9.95 -0.33
CA ILE A 57 3.45 -8.66 -0.66
C ILE A 57 2.41 -7.86 -1.45
N SER A 58 1.94 -6.74 -0.90
CA SER A 58 0.81 -5.96 -1.46
C SER A 58 0.72 -4.58 -0.79
N GLY A 59 1.85 -3.83 -0.73
CA GLY A 59 1.89 -2.54 -0.06
C GLY A 59 1.35 -2.59 1.37
N ILE A 60 1.73 -3.60 2.14
CA ILE A 60 1.16 -3.83 3.47
C ILE A 60 1.90 -3.04 4.52
N THR A 61 1.25 -2.02 5.06
CA THR A 61 1.79 -1.26 6.19
C THR A 61 2.00 -2.14 7.42
N ILE A 62 3.20 -2.11 7.97
CA ILE A 62 3.54 -2.74 9.24
C ILE A 62 2.84 -1.97 10.36
N THR A 63 1.91 -2.63 11.07
CA THR A 63 1.22 -2.06 12.23
C THR A 63 1.23 -3.05 13.38
N ASP A 64 1.14 -2.56 14.63
CA ASP A 64 1.10 -3.43 15.81
C ASP A 64 -0.09 -4.38 15.80
N LYS A 65 -1.23 -3.92 15.30
CA LYS A 65 -2.42 -4.77 15.13
C LYS A 65 -2.16 -5.92 14.15
N ARG A 66 -1.51 -5.65 13.01
CA ARG A 66 -1.18 -6.67 12.00
C ARG A 66 -0.11 -7.62 12.50
N LYS A 67 0.87 -7.13 13.27
CA LYS A 67 1.90 -7.97 13.94
C LYS A 67 1.32 -9.00 14.91
N GLN A 68 0.10 -8.80 15.40
CA GLN A 68 -0.57 -9.81 16.22
C GLN A 68 -1.04 -11.02 15.40
N MET A 69 -1.30 -10.82 14.11
CA MET A 69 -1.87 -11.83 13.21
C MET A 69 -0.82 -12.51 12.33
N VAL A 70 0.22 -11.78 11.93
CA VAL A 70 1.26 -12.23 10.98
C VAL A 70 2.60 -11.68 11.42
N ASP A 71 3.69 -12.24 10.88
CA ASP A 71 5.03 -11.67 11.02
C ASP A 71 5.43 -10.94 9.74
N PHE A 72 6.24 -9.90 9.89
CA PHE A 72 6.70 -9.06 8.80
C PHE A 72 8.20 -9.19 8.58
N SER A 73 8.62 -9.04 7.35
CA SER A 73 10.01 -8.76 6.99
C SER A 73 10.48 -7.40 7.55
N ALA A 74 11.76 -7.12 7.40
CA ALA A 74 12.25 -5.75 7.45
C ALA A 74 11.49 -4.86 6.46
N PRO A 75 11.38 -3.55 6.74
CA PRO A 75 10.74 -2.60 5.85
C PRO A 75 11.36 -2.58 4.44
N TYR A 76 10.51 -2.52 3.40
CA TYR A 76 11.00 -2.43 2.02
C TYR A 76 10.53 -1.17 1.27
N PHE A 77 9.59 -0.41 1.85
CA PHE A 77 9.10 0.84 1.24
C PHE A 77 8.56 1.78 2.33
N PRO A 78 8.85 3.10 2.28
CA PRO A 78 8.22 4.07 3.18
C PRO A 78 6.76 4.28 2.81
N ALA A 79 5.86 4.15 3.78
CA ALA A 79 4.43 4.36 3.64
C ALA A 79 4.02 5.68 4.29
N GLU A 80 3.15 6.43 3.64
CA GLU A 80 2.57 7.68 4.14
C GLU A 80 1.17 7.83 3.57
N GLN A 81 0.23 8.33 4.37
CA GLN A 81 -1.12 8.62 3.91
C GLN A 81 -1.23 10.05 3.39
N SER A 82 -2.18 10.28 2.50
CA SER A 82 -2.53 11.62 2.02
C SER A 82 -4.03 11.73 1.80
N ILE A 83 -4.55 12.95 1.95
CA ILE A 83 -5.90 13.28 1.55
C ILE A 83 -5.86 13.70 0.09
N VAL A 84 -6.72 13.10 -0.73
CA VAL A 84 -6.94 13.47 -2.13
C VAL A 84 -8.22 14.27 -2.22
N VAL A 85 -8.12 15.44 -2.82
CA VAL A 85 -9.27 16.35 -2.96
C VAL A 85 -9.35 16.89 -4.39
N PRO A 86 -10.55 17.25 -4.88
CA PRO A 86 -10.68 17.95 -6.14
C PRO A 86 -9.92 19.29 -6.10
N LYS A 87 -9.41 19.74 -7.23
CA LYS A 87 -8.79 21.06 -7.36
C LYS A 87 -9.76 22.16 -6.94
N GLY A 88 -9.30 23.08 -6.09
CA GLY A 88 -10.12 24.15 -5.55
C GLY A 88 -10.89 23.78 -4.28
N SER A 89 -10.75 22.55 -3.77
CA SER A 89 -11.26 22.18 -2.45
C SER A 89 -10.62 23.02 -1.35
N THR A 90 -11.40 23.32 -0.31
CA THR A 90 -10.95 24.01 0.91
C THR A 90 -10.51 23.06 2.01
N ILE A 91 -10.53 21.75 1.75
CA ILE A 91 -10.04 20.73 2.71
C ILE A 91 -8.51 20.82 2.76
N ASP A 92 -7.97 21.22 3.90
CA ASP A 92 -6.54 21.45 4.13
C ASP A 92 -5.95 20.58 5.25
N SER A 93 -6.77 19.76 5.89
CA SER A 93 -6.38 18.96 7.05
C SER A 93 -7.30 17.76 7.25
N ILE A 94 -6.85 16.77 8.03
CA ILE A 94 -7.67 15.62 8.41
C ILE A 94 -8.88 16.04 9.27
N ALA A 95 -8.75 17.12 10.05
CA ALA A 95 -9.84 17.64 10.87
C ALA A 95 -10.99 18.20 10.03
N ALA A 96 -10.68 18.78 8.85
CA ALA A 96 -11.66 19.31 7.91
C ALA A 96 -12.55 18.20 7.30
N LEU A 97 -12.09 16.94 7.31
CA LEU A 97 -12.87 15.80 6.80
C LEU A 97 -14.21 15.60 7.52
N LYS A 98 -14.37 16.09 8.77
CA LYS A 98 -15.60 15.95 9.55
C LYS A 98 -16.85 16.54 8.88
N ALA A 99 -16.66 17.51 7.99
CA ALA A 99 -17.75 18.16 7.26
C ALA A 99 -18.08 17.49 5.91
N HIS A 100 -17.39 16.41 5.56
CA HIS A 100 -17.46 15.82 4.23
C HIS A 100 -17.72 14.33 4.25
N LYS A 101 -18.20 13.78 3.13
CA LYS A 101 -18.13 12.35 2.83
C LYS A 101 -16.72 12.01 2.40
N VAL A 102 -16.14 10.96 2.97
CA VAL A 102 -14.75 10.56 2.75
C VAL A 102 -14.66 9.12 2.26
N GLY A 103 -13.97 8.91 1.14
CA GLY A 103 -13.68 7.61 0.59
C GLY A 103 -12.40 7.01 1.19
N VAL A 104 -12.45 5.73 1.55
CA VAL A 104 -11.29 4.93 1.98
C VAL A 104 -11.40 3.51 1.42
N VAL A 105 -10.27 2.80 1.31
CA VAL A 105 -10.30 1.36 1.07
C VAL A 105 -10.61 0.64 2.38
N ASN A 106 -11.59 -0.25 2.36
CA ASN A 106 -12.03 -0.98 3.55
C ASN A 106 -10.87 -1.69 4.26
N SER A 107 -10.82 -1.57 5.60
CA SER A 107 -9.80 -2.20 6.46
C SER A 107 -8.35 -1.81 6.14
N SER A 108 -8.12 -0.74 5.38
CA SER A 108 -6.80 -0.15 5.16
C SER A 108 -6.36 0.70 6.37
N THR A 109 -5.09 1.14 6.36
CA THR A 109 -4.62 2.12 7.37
C THR A 109 -5.31 3.46 7.23
N ALA A 110 -5.67 3.86 6.01
CA ALA A 110 -6.48 5.05 5.75
C ALA A 110 -7.87 4.96 6.41
N ASP A 111 -8.54 3.79 6.31
CA ASP A 111 -9.83 3.56 6.99
C ASP A 111 -9.70 3.70 8.51
N ILE A 112 -8.62 3.20 9.10
CA ILE A 112 -8.37 3.35 10.55
C ILE A 112 -8.26 4.83 10.92
N VAL A 113 -7.38 5.57 10.25
CA VAL A 113 -7.14 6.99 10.55
C VAL A 113 -8.41 7.83 10.36
N VAL A 114 -9.16 7.62 9.28
CA VAL A 114 -10.40 8.34 9.03
C VAL A 114 -11.48 7.95 10.04
N SER A 115 -11.55 6.67 10.44
CA SER A 115 -12.47 6.19 11.47
C SER A 115 -12.18 6.78 12.83
N ASP A 116 -10.92 7.04 13.17
CA ASP A 116 -10.53 7.69 14.44
C ASP A 116 -10.98 9.16 14.48
N VAL A 117 -11.08 9.83 13.34
CA VAL A 117 -11.48 11.23 13.22
C VAL A 117 -13.00 11.40 13.13
N LEU A 118 -13.66 10.58 12.31
CA LEU A 118 -15.09 10.68 12.01
C LEU A 118 -15.97 9.77 12.87
N GLY A 119 -15.38 8.79 13.53
CA GLY A 119 -16.07 7.69 14.19
C GLY A 119 -16.22 6.47 13.30
N LYS A 120 -15.91 5.29 13.82
CA LYS A 120 -15.87 4.01 13.08
C LYS A 120 -17.17 3.70 12.33
N ASN A 121 -18.32 4.05 12.91
CA ASN A 121 -19.65 3.77 12.35
C ASN A 121 -20.25 5.00 11.63
N SER A 122 -19.43 6.02 11.34
CA SER A 122 -19.90 7.23 10.66
C SER A 122 -20.41 6.88 9.26
N THR A 123 -21.59 7.34 8.91
CA THR A 123 -22.19 7.23 7.57
C THR A 123 -21.49 8.14 6.55
N SER A 124 -20.63 9.05 7.03
CA SER A 124 -19.79 9.89 6.18
C SER A 124 -18.57 9.14 5.63
N ILE A 125 -18.23 7.95 6.14
CA ILE A 125 -17.14 7.13 5.61
C ILE A 125 -17.71 6.17 4.57
N LYS A 126 -17.28 6.34 3.32
CA LYS A 126 -17.58 5.42 2.21
C LYS A 126 -16.40 4.45 2.03
N ARG A 127 -16.64 3.16 2.20
CA ARG A 127 -15.61 2.11 2.12
C ARG A 127 -15.70 1.39 0.79
N PHE A 128 -14.55 1.24 0.12
CA PHE A 128 -14.42 0.63 -1.18
C PHE A 128 -13.51 -0.59 -1.13
N ASP A 129 -13.70 -1.51 -2.06
CA ASP A 129 -12.89 -2.73 -2.15
C ASP A 129 -11.46 -2.46 -2.65
N ASN A 130 -11.27 -1.37 -3.40
CA ASN A 130 -9.97 -1.01 -3.97
C ASN A 130 -9.85 0.49 -4.25
N THR A 131 -8.62 0.95 -4.48
CA THR A 131 -8.30 2.36 -4.73
C THR A 131 -8.92 2.91 -6.03
N PRO A 132 -8.92 2.20 -7.17
CA PRO A 132 -9.59 2.70 -8.37
C PRO A 132 -11.06 3.05 -8.15
N LEU A 133 -11.83 2.22 -7.48
CA LEU A 133 -13.24 2.49 -7.17
C LEU A 133 -13.39 3.69 -6.24
N MET A 134 -12.53 3.82 -5.24
CA MET A 134 -12.53 4.96 -4.32
C MET A 134 -12.25 6.28 -5.06
N LEU A 135 -11.26 6.31 -5.94
CA LEU A 135 -10.89 7.51 -6.69
C LEU A 135 -11.90 7.84 -7.80
N GLN A 136 -12.55 6.83 -8.38
CA GLN A 136 -13.67 7.03 -9.30
C GLN A 136 -14.83 7.73 -8.60
N GLU A 137 -15.19 7.31 -7.39
CA GLU A 137 -16.24 7.96 -6.60
C GLU A 137 -15.89 9.41 -6.24
N LEU A 138 -14.61 9.71 -5.96
CA LEU A 138 -14.16 11.09 -5.76
C LEU A 138 -14.28 11.91 -7.06
N TYR A 139 -13.97 11.31 -8.20
CA TYR A 139 -14.10 11.98 -9.49
C TYR A 139 -15.55 12.30 -9.85
N GLU A 140 -16.48 11.46 -9.45
CA GLU A 140 -17.92 11.59 -9.70
C GLU A 140 -18.65 12.42 -8.62
N ASP A 141 -17.90 13.12 -7.75
CA ASP A 141 -18.42 13.92 -6.65
C ASP A 141 -19.27 13.14 -5.61
N GLY A 142 -19.16 11.83 -5.61
CA GLY A 142 -19.83 10.97 -4.64
C GLY A 142 -19.25 11.03 -3.23
N VAL A 143 -17.98 11.48 -3.12
CA VAL A 143 -17.29 11.86 -1.88
C VAL A 143 -16.56 13.18 -2.08
N GLY A 144 -16.39 13.95 -1.00
CA GLY A 144 -15.68 15.24 -1.05
C GLY A 144 -14.17 15.12 -0.92
N ALA A 145 -13.69 13.99 -0.40
CA ALA A 145 -12.28 13.64 -0.26
C ALA A 145 -12.09 12.13 -0.26
N ALA A 146 -10.88 11.68 -0.54
CA ALA A 146 -10.45 10.30 -0.33
C ALA A 146 -9.13 10.28 0.45
N VAL A 147 -8.86 9.22 1.21
CA VAL A 147 -7.58 9.04 1.92
C VAL A 147 -6.95 7.73 1.49
N GLY A 148 -5.67 7.77 1.17
CA GLY A 148 -4.93 6.61 0.68
C GLY A 148 -3.42 6.83 0.68
N ASP A 149 -2.67 5.77 0.37
CA ASP A 149 -1.21 5.80 0.32
C ASP A 149 -0.69 6.76 -0.76
N VAL A 150 0.25 7.62 -0.37
CA VAL A 150 0.84 8.66 -1.23
C VAL A 150 1.37 8.07 -2.55
N GLY A 151 2.07 6.94 -2.51
CA GLY A 151 2.63 6.29 -3.71
C GLY A 151 1.56 5.93 -4.73
N VAL A 152 0.42 5.41 -4.25
CA VAL A 152 -0.69 4.99 -5.11
C VAL A 152 -1.47 6.19 -5.66
N VAL A 153 -1.83 7.13 -4.79
CA VAL A 153 -2.62 8.29 -5.21
C VAL A 153 -1.83 9.23 -6.13
N LYS A 154 -0.53 9.43 -5.91
CA LYS A 154 0.35 10.18 -6.82
C LYS A 154 0.43 9.52 -8.21
N PHE A 155 0.57 8.20 -8.24
CA PHE A 155 0.58 7.45 -9.50
C PHE A 155 -0.74 7.63 -10.24
N TYR A 156 -1.88 7.52 -9.55
CA TYR A 156 -3.19 7.71 -10.14
C TYR A 156 -3.36 9.13 -10.72
N ILE A 157 -3.01 10.16 -9.96
CA ILE A 157 -3.09 11.57 -10.41
C ILE A 157 -2.22 11.80 -11.65
N LYS A 158 -1.01 11.24 -11.66
CA LYS A 158 -0.07 11.35 -12.81
C LYS A 158 -0.63 10.69 -14.07
N THR A 159 -1.32 9.56 -13.94
CA THR A 159 -1.87 8.79 -15.07
C THR A 159 -3.25 9.25 -15.51
N HIS A 160 -3.92 10.12 -14.73
CA HIS A 160 -5.22 10.67 -15.03
C HIS A 160 -5.21 12.21 -14.88
N PRO A 161 -4.39 12.92 -15.68
CA PRO A 161 -4.20 14.38 -15.53
C PRO A 161 -5.47 15.18 -15.79
N GLU A 162 -6.45 14.63 -16.52
CA GLU A 162 -7.77 15.20 -16.74
C GLU A 162 -8.59 15.34 -15.46
N LYS A 163 -8.27 14.54 -14.43
CA LYS A 163 -9.00 14.49 -13.16
C LYS A 163 -8.36 15.39 -12.09
N GLN A 164 -8.06 16.59 -12.37
CA GLN A 164 -7.44 17.63 -11.54
C GLN A 164 -7.63 17.48 -10.02
N PHE A 165 -6.78 16.67 -9.38
CA PHE A 165 -6.75 16.47 -7.93
C PHE A 165 -5.55 17.15 -7.29
N ASN A 166 -5.70 17.52 -6.02
CA ASN A 166 -4.63 17.94 -5.13
C ASN A 166 -4.42 16.95 -4.00
N LEU A 167 -3.19 16.88 -3.51
CA LEU A 167 -2.84 16.12 -2.32
C LEU A 167 -2.67 17.06 -1.13
N VAL A 168 -3.24 16.65 0.00
CA VAL A 168 -3.11 17.37 1.27
C VAL A 168 -2.42 16.44 2.26
N SER A 169 -1.27 16.88 2.80
CA SER A 169 -0.57 16.23 3.89
C SER A 169 -1.08 16.74 5.24
N ASP A 170 -1.04 15.89 6.25
CA ASP A 170 -1.38 16.27 7.63
C ASP A 170 -0.36 15.65 8.59
N ALA A 171 0.01 16.38 9.64
CA ALA A 171 0.97 15.92 10.65
C ALA A 171 0.49 14.69 11.45
N LYS A 172 -0.79 14.36 11.39
CA LYS A 172 -1.35 13.13 11.98
C LYS A 172 -1.08 11.89 11.13
N PHE A 173 -0.63 12.03 9.89
CA PHE A 173 -0.17 10.90 9.09
C PHE A 173 1.25 10.55 9.50
N GLU A 174 1.36 9.57 10.38
CA GLU A 174 2.67 9.06 10.81
C GLU A 174 3.39 8.39 9.65
N ARG A 175 4.71 8.55 9.61
CA ARG A 175 5.55 7.82 8.68
C ARG A 175 5.56 6.36 9.07
N GLN A 176 5.14 5.51 8.17
CA GLN A 176 5.06 4.07 8.31
C GLN A 176 5.89 3.38 7.23
N TYR A 177 5.90 2.06 7.22
CA TYR A 177 6.64 1.29 6.23
C TYR A 177 5.81 0.09 5.77
N PHE A 178 6.01 -0.31 4.51
CA PHE A 178 5.52 -1.59 4.02
C PHE A 178 6.48 -2.71 4.39
N GLY A 179 5.92 -3.87 4.73
CA GLY A 179 6.63 -5.11 4.98
C GLY A 179 6.00 -6.28 4.21
N ILE A 180 6.83 -7.29 3.97
CA ILE A 180 6.38 -8.55 3.39
C ILE A 180 5.88 -9.43 4.53
N ALA A 181 4.64 -9.92 4.44
CA ALA A 181 4.03 -10.71 5.50
C ALA A 181 4.22 -12.21 5.28
N VAL A 182 4.46 -12.93 6.36
CA VAL A 182 4.49 -14.39 6.45
C VAL A 182 3.59 -14.86 7.58
N ALA A 183 3.25 -16.15 7.61
CA ALA A 183 2.49 -16.73 8.70
C ALA A 183 3.21 -16.51 10.04
N LYS A 184 2.43 -16.29 11.10
CA LYS A 184 2.96 -16.10 12.46
C LYS A 184 3.87 -17.26 12.88
N GLY A 185 5.09 -16.94 13.36
CA GLY A 185 6.09 -17.92 13.78
C GLY A 185 6.90 -18.57 12.63
N ASN A 186 6.69 -18.17 11.38
CA ASN A 186 7.51 -18.66 10.25
C ASN A 186 8.81 -17.85 10.13
N ASP A 187 9.65 -17.92 11.18
CA ASP A 187 10.90 -17.17 11.25
C ASP A 187 11.88 -17.56 10.15
N GLN A 188 11.94 -18.83 9.79
CA GLN A 188 12.85 -19.30 8.72
C GLN A 188 12.59 -18.59 7.39
N LEU A 189 11.33 -18.50 6.96
CA LEU A 189 10.99 -17.83 5.73
C LEU A 189 11.18 -16.31 5.84
N ARG A 190 10.80 -15.72 6.97
CA ARG A 190 10.99 -14.30 7.25
C ARG A 190 12.45 -13.88 7.19
N GLU A 191 13.34 -14.63 7.82
CA GLU A 191 14.79 -14.37 7.80
C GLU A 191 15.38 -14.53 6.40
N LYS A 192 14.91 -15.51 5.62
CA LYS A 192 15.30 -15.69 4.23
C LYS A 192 14.89 -14.48 3.37
N ILE A 193 13.66 -13.97 3.57
CA ILE A 193 13.19 -12.74 2.89
C ILE A 193 14.07 -11.55 3.30
N ASN A 194 14.37 -11.38 4.58
CA ASN A 194 15.22 -10.30 5.08
C ASN A 194 16.64 -10.36 4.50
N ALA A 195 17.22 -11.53 4.41
CA ALA A 195 18.52 -11.73 3.77
C ALA A 195 18.49 -11.32 2.30
N GLY A 196 17.44 -11.69 1.58
CA GLY A 196 17.24 -11.30 0.19
C GLY A 196 17.06 -9.79 0.02
N LEU A 197 16.24 -9.15 0.86
CA LEU A 197 16.07 -7.69 0.87
C LEU A 197 17.41 -6.99 1.09
N LYS A 198 18.19 -7.43 2.07
CA LYS A 198 19.52 -6.87 2.34
C LYS A 198 20.46 -6.99 1.15
N LYS A 199 20.47 -8.14 0.45
CA LYS A 199 21.30 -8.37 -0.74
C LYS A 199 20.92 -7.44 -1.89
N ILE A 200 19.63 -7.33 -2.22
CA ILE A 200 19.18 -6.49 -3.35
C ILE A 200 19.35 -4.99 -3.08
N VAL A 201 19.34 -4.57 -1.81
CA VAL A 201 19.69 -3.19 -1.44
C VAL A 201 21.19 -2.97 -1.62
N ALA A 202 22.02 -3.89 -1.14
CA ALA A 202 23.48 -3.77 -1.17
C ALA A 202 24.07 -3.79 -2.60
N ASP A 203 23.50 -4.58 -3.49
CA ASP A 203 23.99 -4.72 -4.88
C ASP A 203 23.38 -3.72 -5.87
N GLY A 204 22.51 -2.81 -5.41
CA GLY A 204 21.86 -1.78 -6.20
C GLY A 204 20.64 -2.26 -6.99
N THR A 205 20.22 -3.51 -6.87
CA THR A 205 19.01 -4.05 -7.54
C THR A 205 17.76 -3.31 -7.06
N TYR A 206 17.65 -3.08 -5.74
CA TYR A 206 16.54 -2.32 -5.16
C TYR A 206 16.43 -0.91 -5.77
N ALA A 207 17.56 -0.20 -5.88
CA ALA A 207 17.57 1.15 -6.44
C ALA A 207 17.09 1.18 -7.90
N LYS A 208 17.50 0.20 -8.71
CA LYS A 208 17.03 0.08 -10.10
C LYS A 208 15.54 -0.21 -10.20
N ILE A 209 15.01 -1.11 -9.35
CA ILE A 209 13.58 -1.39 -9.30
C ILE A 209 12.81 -0.14 -8.87
N TYR A 210 13.27 0.56 -7.83
CA TYR A 210 12.63 1.79 -7.37
C TYR A 210 12.57 2.85 -8.47
N GLN A 211 13.67 3.08 -9.19
CA GLN A 211 13.74 4.04 -10.30
C GLN A 211 12.83 3.69 -11.48
N THR A 212 12.58 2.40 -11.71
CA THR A 212 11.64 1.94 -12.74
C THR A 212 10.21 2.39 -12.46
N TRP A 213 9.78 2.35 -11.20
CA TRP A 213 8.38 2.57 -10.82
C TRP A 213 8.09 3.96 -10.29
N PHE A 214 9.08 4.65 -9.73
CA PHE A 214 8.90 5.94 -9.06
C PHE A 214 9.80 7.03 -9.66
N ASP A 215 10.85 7.41 -8.97
CA ASP A 215 11.79 8.46 -9.37
C ASP A 215 13.23 8.13 -8.91
N ASN A 216 14.14 9.07 -9.08
CA ASN A 216 15.55 8.87 -8.72
C ASN A 216 15.83 9.05 -7.21
N ASN A 217 14.84 9.42 -6.40
CA ASN A 217 14.99 9.65 -4.97
C ASN A 217 14.79 8.36 -4.18
N VAL A 218 15.70 7.41 -4.36
CA VAL A 218 15.64 6.12 -3.67
C VAL A 218 15.66 6.32 -2.15
N PRO A 219 14.64 5.81 -1.40
CA PRO A 219 14.57 6.04 0.02
C PRO A 219 15.63 5.23 0.78
N THR A 220 16.12 5.81 1.89
CA THR A 220 16.86 5.04 2.88
C THR A 220 15.86 4.27 3.73
N LEU A 221 16.00 2.95 3.77
CA LEU A 221 15.15 2.05 4.56
C LEU A 221 15.77 1.82 5.94
N PRO A 222 14.94 1.65 6.99
CA PRO A 222 15.43 1.15 8.26
C PRO A 222 16.01 -0.27 8.09
N THR A 223 17.01 -0.58 8.90
CA THR A 223 17.68 -1.90 8.87
C THR A 223 16.98 -2.95 9.74
N GLU A 224 16.02 -2.52 10.57
CA GLU A 224 15.20 -3.37 11.47
C GLU A 224 13.78 -2.82 11.58
#